data_27ce0bad3f0d0f1418eb21ac2c34ebda
#
_entry.id   27ce0bad3f0d0f1418eb21ac2c34ebda
#
_cell.length_a   1.000
_cell.length_b   1.000
_cell.length_c   1.000
_cell.angle_alpha   90.00
_cell.angle_beta   90.00
_cell.angle_gamma   90.00
#
_symmetry.space_group_name_H-M   'P 1'
#
loop_
_entity.id
_entity.type
_entity.pdbx_description
1 polymer ?
#
loop_
_entity_poly.entity_id
_entity_poly.type
_entity_poly.pdbx_seq_one_letter_code
_entity_poly.pdbx_strand_id
1 'polypeptide(L)'
;MLLLLHTAEPVGHNYVGKGSVGPKEAAVFCSNYPELKVIFAHLGGGLWLYELMPEMRKILANAYYDLAALPWLYETKILNAIKAAGLIKKFLFGSDFPILNIQRYEKLFMALNAEELEAIKSCNALNLLNSLTAGET
;
A
#
# COMPACT_ATOMS: atom_id res chain seq x y z
N MET A 1 1.58 17.54 -3.53
CA MET A 1 0.41 16.81 -4.09
C MET A 1 0.48 15.34 -3.68
N LEU A 2 -0.65 14.71 -3.36
CA LEU A 2 -0.79 13.28 -3.06
C LEU A 2 -1.68 12.64 -4.12
N LEU A 3 -1.27 11.49 -4.64
CA LEU A 3 -2.03 10.70 -5.59
C LEU A 3 -2.46 9.38 -4.96
N LEU A 4 -3.64 8.90 -5.32
CA LEU A 4 -4.09 7.52 -5.08
C LEU A 4 -4.28 6.85 -6.44
N LEU A 5 -3.50 5.82 -6.72
CA LEU A 5 -3.52 5.11 -8.00
C LEU A 5 -3.98 3.66 -7.81
N HIS A 6 -4.94 3.28 -8.62
CA HIS A 6 -5.34 1.87 -8.72
C HIS A 6 -4.23 1.05 -9.33
N THR A 7 -3.89 -0.08 -8.69
CA THR A 7 -2.93 -1.06 -9.20
C THR A 7 -3.52 -2.46 -9.12
N ALA A 8 -2.97 -3.38 -9.87
CA ALA A 8 -3.40 -4.77 -9.87
C ALA A 8 -2.22 -5.72 -9.98
N GLU A 9 -2.39 -6.92 -9.43
CA GLU A 9 -1.45 -8.00 -9.60
C GLU A 9 -1.39 -8.41 -11.09
N PRO A 10 -0.17 -8.57 -11.66
CA PRO A 10 -0.02 -9.00 -13.06
C PRO A 10 -0.43 -10.46 -13.28
N VAL A 11 -0.63 -11.19 -12.20
CA VAL A 11 -1.01 -12.61 -12.15
C VAL A 11 -2.26 -12.80 -11.27
N GLY A 12 -2.72 -14.03 -11.12
CA GLY A 12 -3.89 -14.36 -10.32
C GLY A 12 -5.18 -14.31 -11.13
N HIS A 13 -6.33 -14.37 -10.43
CA HIS A 13 -7.63 -14.42 -11.10
C HIS A 13 -8.02 -13.07 -11.74
N ASN A 14 -8.81 -13.15 -12.78
CA ASN A 14 -9.42 -11.97 -13.39
C ASN A 14 -10.72 -11.61 -12.68
N TYR A 15 -10.94 -10.30 -12.50
CA TYR A 15 -12.16 -9.75 -11.92
C TYR A 15 -12.54 -8.44 -12.64
N VAL A 16 -13.79 -8.07 -12.54
CA VAL A 16 -14.27 -6.81 -13.11
C VAL A 16 -13.56 -5.64 -12.42
N GLY A 17 -12.96 -4.76 -13.22
CA GLY A 17 -12.19 -3.63 -12.70
C GLY A 17 -10.70 -3.92 -12.45
N LYS A 18 -10.21 -5.14 -12.71
CA LYS A 18 -8.77 -5.41 -12.68
C LYS A 18 -8.06 -4.54 -13.73
N GLY A 19 -7.24 -3.62 -13.25
CA GLY A 19 -6.46 -2.72 -14.10
C GLY A 19 -5.25 -3.39 -14.76
N SER A 20 -4.58 -2.65 -15.62
CA SER A 20 -3.32 -3.05 -16.28
C SER A 20 -2.09 -2.43 -15.65
N VAL A 21 -2.25 -1.55 -14.66
CA VAL A 21 -1.13 -0.91 -13.95
C VAL A 21 -0.62 -1.86 -12.88
N GLY A 22 0.50 -2.47 -13.16
CA GLY A 22 1.19 -3.38 -12.24
C GLY A 22 2.46 -2.77 -11.62
N PRO A 23 3.27 -3.57 -10.94
CA PRO A 23 4.50 -3.12 -10.29
C PRO A 23 5.48 -2.43 -11.23
N LYS A 24 5.58 -2.88 -12.49
CA LYS A 24 6.50 -2.32 -13.48
C LYS A 24 6.12 -0.89 -13.84
N GLU A 25 4.87 -0.66 -14.19
CA GLU A 25 4.34 0.66 -14.57
C GLU A 25 4.42 1.63 -13.39
N ALA A 26 4.07 1.15 -12.19
CA ALA A 26 4.15 1.93 -10.95
C ALA A 26 5.60 2.33 -10.61
N ALA A 27 6.57 1.42 -10.78
CA ALA A 27 7.99 1.71 -10.57
C ALA A 27 8.51 2.76 -11.56
N VAL A 28 8.13 2.65 -12.84
CA VAL A 28 8.47 3.65 -13.87
C VAL A 28 7.87 5.00 -13.51
N PHE A 29 6.62 5.03 -13.05
CA PHE A 29 5.98 6.26 -12.60
C PHE A 29 6.77 6.93 -11.46
N CYS A 30 7.11 6.18 -10.41
CA CYS A 30 7.90 6.71 -9.29
C CYS A 30 9.29 7.21 -9.72
N SER A 31 9.93 6.52 -10.67
CA SER A 31 11.23 6.96 -11.21
C SER A 31 11.14 8.28 -11.97
N ASN A 32 10.04 8.51 -12.70
CA ASN A 32 9.83 9.73 -13.48
C ASN A 32 9.38 10.91 -12.62
N TYR A 33 8.73 10.64 -11.47
CA TYR A 33 8.16 11.66 -10.58
C TYR A 33 8.56 11.39 -9.12
N PRO A 34 9.86 11.43 -8.79
CA PRO A 34 10.36 11.02 -7.48
C PRO A 34 9.88 11.92 -6.32
N GLU A 35 9.45 13.15 -6.61
CA GLU A 35 8.93 14.10 -5.62
C GLU A 35 7.46 13.85 -5.26
N LEU A 36 6.72 13.11 -6.07
CA LEU A 36 5.30 12.87 -5.82
C LEU A 36 5.10 11.79 -4.76
N LYS A 37 4.23 12.07 -3.80
CA LYS A 37 3.75 11.06 -2.86
C LYS A 37 2.57 10.33 -3.47
N VAL A 38 2.67 9.00 -3.52
CA VAL A 38 1.69 8.15 -4.18
C VAL A 38 1.27 7.03 -3.26
N ILE A 39 -0.03 6.83 -3.12
CA ILE A 39 -0.62 5.64 -2.52
C ILE A 39 -1.00 4.70 -3.67
N PHE A 40 -0.42 3.52 -3.69
CA PHE A 40 -0.79 2.47 -4.63
C PHE A 40 -1.80 1.54 -3.97
N ALA A 41 -3.00 1.46 -4.55
CA ALA A 41 -4.06 0.59 -4.03
C ALA A 41 -3.67 -0.90 -4.14
N HIS A 42 -4.30 -1.73 -3.31
CA HIS A 42 -4.17 -3.20 -3.36
C HIS A 42 -2.71 -3.67 -3.24
N LEU A 43 -1.99 -3.17 -2.22
CA LEU A 43 -0.58 -3.48 -1.99
C LEU A 43 0.34 -3.10 -3.17
N GLY A 44 -0.10 -2.18 -4.03
CA GLY A 44 0.65 -1.80 -5.22
C GLY A 44 0.75 -2.93 -6.25
N GLY A 45 -0.19 -3.89 -6.24
CA GLY A 45 -0.11 -5.07 -7.09
C GLY A 45 1.15 -5.91 -6.82
N GLY A 46 1.71 -5.83 -5.61
CA GLY A 46 2.96 -6.50 -5.24
C GLY A 46 4.21 -5.60 -5.33
N LEU A 47 4.08 -4.34 -5.71
CA LEU A 47 5.21 -3.41 -5.83
C LEU A 47 6.05 -3.29 -4.55
N TRP A 48 5.41 -3.32 -3.37
CA TRP A 48 6.07 -3.19 -2.07
C TRP A 48 7.21 -4.19 -1.85
N LEU A 49 7.14 -5.39 -2.48
CA LEU A 49 8.15 -6.42 -2.34
C LEU A 49 9.51 -5.95 -2.90
N TYR A 50 9.48 -5.12 -3.92
CA TYR A 50 10.69 -4.58 -4.54
C TYR A 50 11.40 -3.54 -3.67
N GLU A 51 10.77 -3.04 -2.61
CA GLU A 51 11.48 -2.19 -1.63
C GLU A 51 12.57 -2.95 -0.84
N LEU A 52 12.59 -4.27 -0.93
CA LEU A 52 13.70 -5.08 -0.42
C LEU A 52 14.96 -5.00 -1.30
N MET A 53 14.84 -4.46 -2.51
CA MET A 53 15.98 -4.15 -3.38
C MET A 53 16.49 -2.73 -3.06
N PRO A 54 17.77 -2.54 -2.72
CA PRO A 54 18.30 -1.22 -2.30
C PRO A 54 18.08 -0.08 -3.31
N GLU A 55 18.19 -0.37 -4.60
CA GLU A 55 17.95 0.59 -5.67
C GLU A 55 16.44 0.96 -5.77
N MET A 56 15.56 -0.02 -5.67
CA MET A 56 14.12 0.21 -5.74
C MET A 56 13.60 0.96 -4.51
N ARG A 57 14.16 0.69 -3.33
CA ARG A 57 13.83 1.44 -2.11
C ARG A 57 14.04 2.95 -2.27
N LYS A 58 15.06 3.37 -3.03
CA LYS A 58 15.31 4.78 -3.32
C LYS A 58 14.24 5.35 -4.26
N ILE A 59 13.90 4.60 -5.32
CA ILE A 59 12.88 4.99 -6.30
C ILE A 59 11.51 5.08 -5.63
N LEU A 60 11.20 4.13 -4.74
CA LEU A 60 9.92 4.02 -4.05
C LEU A 60 9.86 4.81 -2.73
N ALA A 61 10.80 5.71 -2.46
CA ALA A 61 10.87 6.45 -1.19
C ALA A 61 9.54 7.13 -0.81
N ASN A 62 8.85 7.69 -1.79
CA ASN A 62 7.56 8.38 -1.66
C ASN A 62 6.35 7.52 -2.04
N ALA A 63 6.52 6.20 -2.21
CA ALA A 63 5.45 5.25 -2.43
C ALA A 63 4.87 4.78 -1.09
N TYR A 64 3.55 4.67 -1.04
CA TYR A 64 2.75 4.12 0.05
C TYR A 64 1.79 3.08 -0.54
N TYR A 65 1.24 2.24 0.30
CA TYR A 65 0.39 1.13 -0.14
C TYR A 65 -0.85 1.04 0.73
N ASP A 66 -2.01 0.77 0.16
CA ASP A 66 -3.18 0.47 0.96
C ASP A 66 -3.50 -1.03 1.03
N LEU A 67 -4.35 -1.37 1.99
CA LEU A 67 -4.83 -2.73 2.21
C LEU A 67 -6.19 -2.99 1.54
N ALA A 68 -6.62 -2.13 0.62
CA ALA A 68 -7.90 -2.28 -0.06
C ALA A 68 -8.02 -3.65 -0.73
N ALA A 69 -9.17 -4.29 -0.61
CA ALA A 69 -9.49 -5.61 -1.12
C ALA A 69 -8.59 -6.77 -0.62
N LEU A 70 -7.69 -6.53 0.31
CA LEU A 70 -6.70 -7.51 0.77
C LEU A 70 -7.31 -8.87 1.19
N PRO A 71 -8.45 -8.96 1.90
CA PRO A 71 -9.07 -10.24 2.26
C PRO A 71 -9.47 -11.14 1.09
N TRP A 72 -9.56 -10.57 -0.12
CA TRP A 72 -9.86 -11.32 -1.34
C TRP A 72 -8.63 -11.67 -2.16
N LEU A 73 -7.57 -10.89 -2.01
CA LEU A 73 -6.38 -10.98 -2.86
C LEU A 73 -5.29 -11.85 -2.25
N TYR A 74 -5.16 -11.83 -0.91
CA TYR A 74 -4.05 -12.48 -0.22
C TYR A 74 -4.49 -13.21 1.05
N GLU A 75 -3.70 -14.21 1.43
CA GLU A 75 -3.82 -14.82 2.76
C GLU A 75 -3.34 -13.84 3.85
N THR A 76 -3.83 -14.03 5.08
CA THR A 76 -3.47 -13.20 6.24
C THR A 76 -1.97 -13.13 6.52
N LYS A 77 -1.21 -14.15 6.13
CA LYS A 77 0.25 -14.23 6.25
C LYS A 77 0.99 -13.08 5.54
N ILE A 78 0.35 -12.41 4.59
CA ILE A 78 0.95 -11.27 3.88
C ILE A 78 1.38 -10.17 4.85
N LEU A 79 0.60 -9.91 5.91
CA LEU A 79 0.96 -8.91 6.92
C LEU A 79 2.23 -9.29 7.69
N ASN A 80 2.46 -10.59 7.94
CA ASN A 80 3.72 -11.03 8.54
C ASN A 80 4.92 -10.76 7.64
N ALA A 81 4.77 -10.92 6.32
CA ALA A 81 5.82 -10.59 5.36
C ALA A 81 6.11 -9.08 5.33
N ILE A 82 5.08 -8.24 5.34
CA ILE A 82 5.21 -6.78 5.41
C ILE A 82 5.92 -6.34 6.69
N LYS A 83 5.58 -6.96 7.83
CA LYS A 83 6.26 -6.73 9.12
C LYS A 83 7.72 -7.11 9.06
N ALA A 84 8.02 -8.31 8.56
CA ALA A 84 9.39 -8.80 8.41
C ALA A 84 10.23 -7.91 7.47
N ALA A 85 9.61 -7.31 6.46
CA ALA A 85 10.25 -6.34 5.58
C ALA A 85 10.49 -4.97 6.23
N GLY A 86 9.93 -4.71 7.43
CA GLY A 86 10.05 -3.43 8.13
C GLY A 86 9.27 -2.28 7.48
N LEU A 87 8.20 -2.58 6.74
CA LEU A 87 7.49 -1.62 5.90
C LEU A 87 6.16 -1.14 6.50
N ILE A 88 5.79 -1.52 7.71
CA ILE A 88 4.48 -1.18 8.32
C ILE A 88 4.13 0.31 8.17
N LYS A 89 5.11 1.20 8.31
CA LYS A 89 4.89 2.67 8.23
C LYS A 89 4.48 3.18 6.85
N LYS A 90 4.61 2.35 5.81
CA LYS A 90 4.21 2.69 4.43
C LYS A 90 2.83 2.15 4.06
N PHE A 91 2.21 1.38 4.96
CA PHE A 91 0.91 0.76 4.71
C PHE A 91 -0.22 1.52 5.41
N LEU A 92 -1.32 1.68 4.68
CA LEU A 92 -2.50 2.43 5.07
C LEU A 92 -3.73 1.52 5.03
N PHE A 93 -4.68 1.74 5.93
CA PHE A 93 -5.95 1.04 5.84
C PHE A 93 -6.81 1.63 4.72
N GLY A 94 -7.30 0.77 3.85
CA GLY A 94 -8.36 1.01 2.88
C GLY A 94 -9.27 -0.20 2.85
N SER A 95 -10.59 -0.01 2.77
CA SER A 95 -11.56 -1.11 2.78
C SER A 95 -12.02 -1.54 1.38
N ASP A 96 -11.83 -0.69 0.37
CA ASP A 96 -12.44 -0.84 -0.95
C ASP A 96 -13.98 -0.80 -0.89
N PHE A 97 -14.50 0.06 0.01
CA PHE A 97 -15.94 0.26 0.16
C PHE A 97 -16.57 0.77 -1.17
N PRO A 98 -17.74 0.28 -1.59
CA PRO A 98 -18.65 -0.62 -0.85
C PRO A 98 -18.40 -2.12 -1.10
N ILE A 99 -17.34 -2.49 -1.80
CA ILE A 99 -17.09 -3.86 -2.24
C ILE A 99 -16.81 -4.78 -1.04
N LEU A 100 -16.03 -4.30 -0.05
CA LEU A 100 -15.73 -5.04 1.16
C LEU A 100 -16.23 -4.33 2.42
N ASN A 101 -16.78 -5.13 3.33
CA ASN A 101 -17.11 -4.70 4.66
C ASN A 101 -15.90 -4.81 5.58
N ILE A 102 -15.76 -3.88 6.53
CA ILE A 102 -14.66 -3.82 7.49
C ILE A 102 -14.52 -5.11 8.31
N GLN A 103 -15.62 -5.83 8.61
CA GLN A 103 -15.57 -7.11 9.32
C GLN A 103 -14.72 -8.17 8.60
N ARG A 104 -14.55 -8.06 7.30
CA ARG A 104 -13.67 -8.96 6.54
C ARG A 104 -12.20 -8.81 6.91
N TYR A 105 -11.82 -7.68 7.49
CA TYR A 105 -10.45 -7.37 7.90
C TYR A 105 -10.09 -7.86 9.30
N GLU A 106 -11.06 -8.30 10.12
CA GLU A 106 -10.82 -8.71 11.50
C GLU A 106 -9.72 -9.78 11.61
N LYS A 107 -9.80 -10.82 10.78
CA LYS A 107 -8.78 -11.88 10.76
C LYS A 107 -7.39 -11.38 10.36
N LEU A 108 -7.32 -10.43 9.43
CA LEU A 108 -6.07 -9.79 9.03
C LEU A 108 -5.48 -9.01 10.18
N PHE A 109 -6.28 -8.23 10.87
CA PHE A 109 -5.84 -7.39 11.98
C PHE A 109 -5.32 -8.20 13.17
N MET A 110 -5.73 -9.45 13.35
CA MET A 110 -5.18 -10.35 14.37
C MET A 110 -3.68 -10.65 14.18
N ALA A 111 -3.13 -10.45 13.00
CA ALA A 111 -1.69 -10.61 12.73
C ALA A 111 -0.85 -9.41 13.22
N LEU A 112 -1.49 -8.32 13.64
CA LEU A 112 -0.88 -7.08 14.05
C LEU A 112 -0.95 -6.93 15.58
N ASN A 113 0.10 -6.37 16.18
CA ASN A 113 0.00 -5.89 17.56
C ASN A 113 -0.73 -4.53 17.61
N ALA A 114 -1.01 -4.01 18.81
CA ALA A 114 -1.79 -2.80 18.98
C ALA A 114 -1.14 -1.56 18.30
N GLU A 115 0.18 -1.43 18.38
CA GLU A 115 0.94 -0.32 17.77
C GLU A 115 0.89 -0.40 16.24
N GLU A 116 1.12 -1.59 15.68
CA GLU A 116 1.08 -1.83 14.23
C GLU A 116 -0.33 -1.58 13.67
N LEU A 117 -1.35 -2.03 14.40
CA LEU A 117 -2.75 -1.84 14.01
C LEU A 117 -3.11 -0.36 13.99
N GLU A 118 -2.74 0.40 15.03
CA GLU A 118 -2.98 1.83 15.10
C GLU A 118 -2.20 2.57 14.01
N ALA A 119 -0.96 2.18 13.75
CA ALA A 119 -0.16 2.74 12.67
C ALA A 119 -0.88 2.62 11.32
N ILE A 120 -1.33 1.43 10.97
CA ILE A 120 -2.01 1.16 9.69
C ILE A 120 -3.37 1.85 9.61
N LYS A 121 -4.16 1.82 10.69
CA LYS A 121 -5.52 2.36 10.70
C LYS A 121 -5.59 3.89 10.66
N SER A 122 -4.60 4.58 11.25
CA SER A 122 -4.68 6.02 11.39
C SER A 122 -3.34 6.75 11.31
N CYS A 123 -2.33 6.37 12.11
CA CYS A 123 -1.13 7.19 12.28
C CYS A 123 -0.35 7.38 10.97
N ASN A 124 -0.23 6.34 10.16
CA ASN A 124 0.51 6.43 8.89
C ASN A 124 -0.15 7.42 7.92
N ALA A 125 -1.49 7.40 7.82
CA ALA A 125 -2.23 8.34 6.97
C ALA A 125 -2.10 9.78 7.47
N LEU A 126 -2.21 10.00 8.80
CA LEU A 126 -2.02 11.32 9.40
C LEU A 126 -0.60 11.85 9.15
N ASN A 127 0.42 11.03 9.35
CA ASN A 127 1.81 11.40 9.11
C ASN A 127 2.06 11.75 7.63
N LEU A 128 1.47 10.97 6.72
CA LEU A 128 1.55 11.24 5.29
C LEU A 128 0.91 12.59 4.96
N LEU A 129 -0.30 12.85 5.43
CA LEU A 129 -1.01 14.12 5.20
C LEU A 129 -0.25 15.33 5.78
N ASN A 130 0.24 15.22 7.02
CA ASN A 130 1.01 16.29 7.67
C ASN A 130 2.30 16.60 6.89
N SER A 131 2.90 15.59 6.27
CA SER A 131 4.12 15.77 5.46
C SER A 131 3.88 16.51 4.14
N LEU A 132 2.62 16.69 3.71
CA LEU A 132 2.28 17.49 2.53
C LEU A 132 2.26 18.98 2.86
N THR A 133 1.79 19.34 4.05
CA THR A 133 1.68 20.74 4.50
C THR A 133 3.02 21.32 4.95
N ALA A 134 3.94 20.48 5.46
CA ALA A 134 5.25 20.90 5.92
C ALA A 134 6.22 21.33 4.78
N GLY A 135 5.90 21.05 3.54
CA GLY A 135 6.70 21.41 2.37
C GLY A 135 6.25 22.71 1.67
N GLU A 136 5.24 23.40 2.20
CA GLU A 136 4.69 24.65 1.61
C GLU A 136 5.16 25.93 2.33
N THR A 137 6.16 25.84 3.22
CA THR A 137 6.74 27.00 3.94
C THR A 137 8.12 27.38 3.43
#